data_95b61194042fa2b2d1af59e46229704b
#
_entry.id   95b61194042fa2b2d1af59e46229704b
#
_cell.length_a   1.000
_cell.length_b   1.000
_cell.length_c   1.000
_cell.angle_alpha   90.00
_cell.angle_beta   90.00
_cell.angle_gamma   90.00
#
_symmetry.space_group_name_H-M   'P 1'
#
loop_
_entity.id
_entity.type
_entity.pdbx_description
1 polymer ?
#
loop_
_entity_poly.entity_id
_entity_poly.type
_entity_poly.pdbx_seq_one_letter_code
_entity_poly.pdbx_strand_id
1 'polypeptide(L)'
;MRTSLSIAVCLAAITLPATALQAQELQPRPPADEDQSAEVFAGVDYQQGDYGSGAKVETVSTSVGVAVRKGRVRLGAAVPYLRTTAPVDVVVSQGGLFGTPLFATGRNQTARTSREGIGDATLQAAYDITVAGVATSLGGGVKLPTASREKGLGTGKVDYALNAQVGRTFNGGITPFAAVGYTITGKPEGFAVRNTLSGTAGTRVALLQKASASLSYSYEQSAAQSLADRQSLGLGLRVALGRKLQLGLQGEAGLSRGAPDMKVGVRIGAGF
;
A
#
# COMPACT_ATOMS: atom_id res chain seq x y z
N MET A 1 -14.08 -23.42 -39.36
CA MET A 1 -12.90 -22.73 -38.92
C MET A 1 -13.26 -21.91 -37.68
N ARG A 2 -12.93 -22.40 -36.51
CA ARG A 2 -13.13 -21.67 -35.24
C ARG A 2 -11.77 -21.10 -34.86
N THR A 3 -11.61 -19.81 -35.02
CA THR A 3 -10.43 -19.09 -34.52
C THR A 3 -10.56 -18.91 -33.01
N SER A 4 -9.84 -19.71 -32.27
CA SER A 4 -9.66 -19.54 -30.85
C SER A 4 -8.80 -18.29 -30.62
N LEU A 5 -9.42 -17.23 -30.13
CA LEU A 5 -8.74 -16.03 -29.68
C LEU A 5 -8.10 -16.33 -28.31
N SER A 6 -6.82 -16.71 -28.33
CA SER A 6 -6.05 -16.87 -27.11
C SER A 6 -5.75 -15.49 -26.53
N ILE A 7 -6.52 -15.09 -25.50
CA ILE A 7 -6.23 -13.89 -24.72
C ILE A 7 -5.06 -14.22 -23.80
N ALA A 8 -3.86 -13.83 -24.19
CA ALA A 8 -2.70 -13.85 -23.33
C ALA A 8 -2.87 -12.76 -22.25
N VAL A 9 -3.34 -13.16 -21.07
CA VAL A 9 -3.39 -12.28 -19.90
C VAL A 9 -1.97 -12.14 -19.37
N CYS A 10 -1.35 -10.98 -19.62
CA CYS A 10 -0.04 -10.64 -19.07
C CYS A 10 -0.12 -10.55 -17.56
N LEU A 11 0.79 -11.24 -16.88
CA LEU A 11 1.02 -11.18 -15.44
C LEU A 11 1.21 -9.72 -15.02
N ALA A 12 0.30 -9.23 -14.22
CA ALA A 12 0.49 -8.00 -13.51
C ALA A 12 1.02 -8.31 -12.12
N ALA A 13 2.23 -7.95 -11.89
CA ALA A 13 2.90 -8.19 -10.65
C ALA A 13 2.45 -7.28 -9.51
N ILE A 14 2.64 -7.78 -8.33
CA ILE A 14 2.22 -7.23 -7.06
C ILE A 14 3.01 -5.98 -6.75
N THR A 15 2.32 -4.89 -6.60
CA THR A 15 2.91 -3.66 -6.14
C THR A 15 2.57 -3.45 -4.67
N LEU A 16 3.59 -3.44 -3.83
CA LEU A 16 3.46 -3.17 -2.41
C LEU A 16 4.26 -1.92 -2.02
N PRO A 17 3.67 -0.72 -1.98
CA PRO A 17 4.09 0.24 -0.99
C PRO A 17 3.44 -0.14 0.34
N ALA A 18 4.00 0.28 1.45
CA ALA A 18 3.48 0.05 2.79
C ALA A 18 2.03 0.56 3.02
N THR A 19 1.50 1.30 2.08
CA THR A 19 0.11 1.76 2.02
C THR A 19 -0.78 0.94 1.09
N ALA A 20 -0.26 -0.05 0.39
CA ALA A 20 -0.94 -0.73 -0.71
C ALA A 20 -1.32 -2.18 -0.43
N LEU A 21 -1.53 -2.56 0.82
CA LEU A 21 -2.40 -3.69 1.08
C LEU A 21 -3.84 -3.39 0.62
N GLN A 22 -4.14 -2.13 0.37
CA GLN A 22 -5.46 -1.65 0.01
C GLN A 22 -5.92 -1.98 -1.40
N ALA A 23 -5.03 -2.32 -2.28
CA ALA A 23 -5.40 -2.69 -3.65
C ALA A 23 -4.48 -3.81 -4.16
N GLN A 24 -4.32 -4.84 -3.34
CA GLN A 24 -3.72 -6.07 -3.80
C GLN A 24 -4.62 -6.61 -4.92
N GLU A 25 -4.15 -6.48 -6.14
CA GLU A 25 -4.89 -6.85 -7.34
C GLU A 25 -5.30 -8.30 -7.28
N LEU A 26 -6.60 -8.55 -7.14
CA LEU A 26 -7.19 -9.85 -7.40
C LEU A 26 -7.04 -10.12 -8.89
N GLN A 27 -5.96 -10.78 -9.27
CA GLN A 27 -5.75 -11.21 -10.63
C GLN A 27 -6.52 -12.50 -10.90
N PRO A 28 -7.11 -12.66 -12.10
CA PRO A 28 -7.50 -13.96 -12.57
C PRO A 28 -6.29 -14.91 -12.50
N ARG A 29 -6.52 -16.16 -12.13
CA ARG A 29 -5.47 -17.19 -12.08
C ARG A 29 -4.70 -17.19 -13.41
N PRO A 30 -3.37 -17.08 -13.42
CA PRO A 30 -2.59 -17.25 -14.64
C PRO A 30 -2.82 -18.62 -15.26
N PRO A 31 -2.63 -18.79 -16.57
CA PRO A 31 -2.61 -20.09 -17.22
C PRO A 31 -1.66 -21.05 -16.50
N ALA A 32 -1.93 -22.35 -16.58
CA ALA A 32 -1.23 -23.39 -15.81
C ALA A 32 0.30 -23.43 -15.99
N ASP A 33 0.83 -22.84 -17.05
CA ASP A 33 2.27 -22.76 -17.33
C ASP A 33 3.01 -21.62 -16.60
N GLU A 34 2.30 -20.74 -15.84
CA GLU A 34 2.88 -19.61 -15.11
C GLU A 34 2.60 -19.71 -13.60
N ASP A 35 2.68 -20.90 -13.03
CA ASP A 35 2.46 -21.16 -11.61
C ASP A 35 3.54 -20.53 -10.69
N GLN A 36 4.65 -20.04 -11.27
CA GLN A 36 5.72 -19.37 -10.54
C GLN A 36 6.12 -18.08 -11.23
N SER A 37 6.17 -16.99 -10.49
CA SER A 37 6.68 -15.70 -10.97
C SER A 37 7.40 -14.97 -9.86
N ALA A 38 8.43 -14.22 -10.23
CA ALA A 38 9.14 -13.33 -9.33
C ALA A 38 9.17 -11.92 -9.93
N GLU A 39 9.15 -10.91 -9.10
CA GLU A 39 9.24 -9.51 -9.49
C GLU A 39 10.18 -8.77 -8.56
N VAL A 40 10.96 -7.88 -9.15
CA VAL A 40 11.67 -6.82 -8.43
C VAL A 40 11.01 -5.50 -8.79
N PHE A 41 10.82 -4.64 -7.81
CA PHE A 41 10.19 -3.35 -8.04
C PHE A 41 10.91 -2.22 -7.34
N ALA A 42 10.74 -1.01 -7.88
CA ALA A 42 11.10 0.25 -7.26
C ALA A 42 9.97 1.26 -7.42
N GLY A 43 9.83 2.16 -6.46
CA GLY A 43 8.80 3.20 -6.51
C GLY A 43 9.20 4.43 -5.72
N VAL A 44 8.59 5.54 -6.08
CA VAL A 44 8.70 6.81 -5.35
C VAL A 44 7.30 7.32 -5.06
N ASP A 45 7.05 7.65 -3.81
CA ASP A 45 5.82 8.25 -3.34
C ASP A 45 6.12 9.59 -2.68
N TYR A 46 5.29 10.59 -2.96
CA TYR A 46 5.25 11.86 -2.25
C TYR A 46 3.90 11.98 -1.55
N GLN A 47 3.90 12.38 -0.30
CA GLN A 47 2.68 12.72 0.44
C GLN A 47 2.89 13.97 1.28
N GLN A 48 1.81 14.73 1.44
CA GLN A 48 1.75 15.87 2.34
C GLN A 48 0.40 15.97 3.02
N GLY A 49 0.37 16.53 4.24
CA GLY A 49 -0.84 16.79 4.99
C GLY A 49 -0.52 17.32 6.38
N ASP A 50 -1.51 17.85 7.07
CA ASP A 50 -1.40 18.26 8.47
C ASP A 50 -1.98 17.23 9.45
N TYR A 51 -2.69 16.26 8.92
CA TYR A 51 -3.32 15.15 9.66
C TYR A 51 -4.20 15.61 10.84
N GLY A 52 -4.74 16.83 10.75
CA GLY A 52 -5.55 17.45 11.79
C GLY A 52 -4.76 18.03 12.96
N SER A 53 -3.43 18.04 12.89
CA SER A 53 -2.56 18.62 13.94
C SER A 53 -2.24 20.11 13.72
N GLY A 54 -2.54 20.64 12.53
CA GLY A 54 -2.15 21.99 12.10
C GLY A 54 -0.66 22.11 11.73
N ALA A 55 0.09 21.00 11.80
CA ALA A 55 1.51 20.96 11.50
C ALA A 55 1.75 20.20 10.19
N LYS A 56 2.22 20.88 9.16
CA LYS A 56 2.48 20.28 7.84
C LYS A 56 3.58 19.23 7.92
N VAL A 57 3.28 18.03 7.46
CA VAL A 57 4.20 16.91 7.28
C VAL A 57 4.31 16.61 5.80
N GLU A 58 5.54 16.56 5.29
CA GLU A 58 5.86 16.20 3.91
C GLU A 58 6.81 15.01 3.93
N THR A 59 6.51 13.99 3.15
CA THR A 59 7.34 12.78 3.08
C THR A 59 7.52 12.35 1.64
N VAL A 60 8.77 12.13 1.27
CA VAL A 60 9.16 11.38 0.07
C VAL A 60 9.62 10.00 0.51
N SER A 61 9.08 8.96 -0.09
CA SER A 61 9.46 7.57 0.15
C SER A 61 9.94 6.95 -1.16
N THR A 62 11.17 6.45 -1.17
CA THR A 62 11.70 5.64 -2.28
C THR A 62 11.78 4.19 -1.82
N SER A 63 10.96 3.31 -2.39
CA SER A 63 10.85 1.93 -1.98
C SER A 63 11.48 1.00 -3.01
N VAL A 64 12.16 -0.05 -2.53
CA VAL A 64 12.59 -1.19 -3.34
C VAL A 64 12.06 -2.46 -2.69
N GLY A 65 11.77 -3.48 -3.50
CA GLY A 65 11.28 -4.74 -2.97
C GLY A 65 11.23 -5.85 -4.00
N VAL A 66 10.87 -7.01 -3.49
CA VAL A 66 10.71 -8.23 -4.26
C VAL A 66 9.38 -8.87 -3.93
N ALA A 67 8.80 -9.54 -4.91
CA ALA A 67 7.61 -10.34 -4.72
C ALA A 67 7.76 -11.67 -5.46
N VAL A 68 7.28 -12.75 -4.87
CA VAL A 68 7.30 -14.08 -5.46
C VAL A 68 5.90 -14.67 -5.33
N ARG A 69 5.43 -15.27 -6.42
CA ARG A 69 4.21 -16.07 -6.45
C ARG A 69 4.57 -17.52 -6.78
N LYS A 70 4.01 -18.45 -6.03
CA LYS A 70 4.04 -19.88 -6.36
C LYS A 70 2.65 -20.46 -6.13
N GLY A 71 1.98 -20.79 -7.22
CA GLY A 71 0.59 -21.23 -7.18
C GLY A 71 -0.32 -20.19 -6.52
N ARG A 72 -0.91 -20.54 -5.39
CA ARG A 72 -1.82 -19.68 -4.62
C ARG A 72 -1.13 -18.81 -3.57
N VAL A 73 0.14 -19.05 -3.32
CA VAL A 73 0.91 -18.34 -2.29
C VAL A 73 1.66 -17.17 -2.93
N ARG A 74 1.60 -16.02 -2.29
CA ARG A 74 2.40 -14.83 -2.60
C ARG A 74 3.21 -14.43 -1.39
N LEU A 75 4.47 -14.11 -1.61
CA LEU A 75 5.38 -13.59 -0.61
C LEU A 75 5.98 -12.28 -1.12
N GLY A 76 6.19 -11.33 -0.23
CA GLY A 76 6.79 -10.05 -0.58
C GLY A 76 7.66 -9.50 0.53
N ALA A 77 8.66 -8.73 0.14
CA ALA A 77 9.49 -7.96 1.04
C ALA A 77 9.79 -6.59 0.42
N ALA A 78 9.80 -5.54 1.24
CA ALA A 78 10.11 -4.19 0.79
C ALA A 78 10.83 -3.39 1.88
N VAL A 79 11.68 -2.46 1.44
CA VAL A 79 12.38 -1.51 2.31
C VAL A 79 12.26 -0.13 1.69
N PRO A 80 11.74 0.88 2.42
CA PRO A 80 11.72 2.26 1.97
C PRO A 80 12.94 3.03 2.45
N TYR A 81 13.39 4.00 1.66
CA TYR A 81 14.21 5.12 2.10
C TYR A 81 13.32 6.35 2.23
N LEU A 82 13.34 7.00 3.36
CA LEU A 82 12.45 8.09 3.70
C LEU A 82 13.21 9.42 3.77
N ARG A 83 12.59 10.47 3.22
CA ARG A 83 12.94 11.86 3.52
C ARG A 83 11.66 12.55 3.99
N THR A 84 11.66 13.00 5.25
CA THR A 84 10.50 13.63 5.88
C THR A 84 10.85 15.00 6.40
N THR A 85 10.01 16.00 6.10
CA THR A 85 10.06 17.33 6.70
C THR A 85 8.82 17.51 7.57
N ALA A 86 9.00 17.52 8.87
CA ALA A 86 7.95 17.55 9.87
C ALA A 86 8.43 18.25 11.14
N PRO A 87 7.53 18.64 12.08
CA PRO A 87 7.92 19.03 13.43
C PRO A 87 8.76 17.96 14.12
N VAL A 88 9.63 18.39 15.06
CA VAL A 88 10.60 17.48 15.71
C VAL A 88 9.94 16.38 16.53
N ASP A 89 8.76 16.67 17.09
CA ASP A 89 7.96 15.76 17.91
C ASP A 89 7.09 14.78 17.12
N VAL A 90 7.15 14.82 15.80
CA VAL A 90 6.42 13.91 14.90
C VAL A 90 7.29 12.73 14.53
N VAL A 91 6.82 11.53 14.78
CA VAL A 91 7.40 10.28 14.27
C VAL A 91 6.62 9.87 13.03
N VAL A 92 7.32 9.70 11.92
CA VAL A 92 6.73 9.19 10.67
C VAL A 92 7.05 7.70 10.59
N SER A 93 6.04 6.86 10.82
CA SER A 93 6.16 5.42 10.64
C SER A 93 5.66 5.06 9.24
N GLN A 94 6.57 4.99 8.28
CA GLN A 94 6.28 4.37 6.99
C GLN A 94 6.88 2.97 6.96
N GLY A 95 6.04 2.00 6.76
CA GLY A 95 6.38 0.58 6.85
C GLY A 95 5.26 -0.22 7.49
N GLY A 96 4.38 0.40 8.26
CA GLY A 96 3.07 -0.15 8.60
C GLY A 96 2.16 -0.12 7.38
N LEU A 97 1.02 -0.78 7.46
CA LEU A 97 0.08 -0.90 6.34
C LEU A 97 -0.34 0.45 5.76
N PHE A 98 -0.21 1.56 6.50
CA PHE A 98 -0.83 2.83 6.13
C PHE A 98 0.01 4.09 6.39
N GLY A 99 1.23 3.97 6.93
CA GLY A 99 2.19 5.09 6.99
C GLY A 99 1.66 6.37 7.65
N THR A 100 0.89 6.24 8.73
CA THR A 100 0.32 7.39 9.42
C THR A 100 1.33 7.99 10.39
N PRO A 101 1.59 9.30 10.36
CA PRO A 101 2.48 9.94 11.34
C PRO A 101 1.87 9.88 12.74
N LEU A 102 2.73 9.72 13.73
CA LEU A 102 2.38 9.80 15.15
C LEU A 102 2.86 11.14 15.71
N PHE A 103 1.99 11.85 16.38
CA PHE A 103 2.30 13.11 17.04
C PHE A 103 2.41 12.90 18.55
N ALA A 104 3.49 13.41 19.15
CA ALA A 104 3.60 13.46 20.59
C ALA A 104 2.61 14.48 21.18
N THR A 105 1.88 14.08 22.22
CA THR A 105 0.95 14.98 22.90
C THR A 105 1.72 16.05 23.67
N GLY A 106 1.46 17.32 23.40
CA GLY A 106 1.76 18.42 24.32
C GLY A 106 2.76 19.49 23.91
N ARG A 107 3.24 19.52 22.67
CA ARG A 107 4.07 20.64 22.18
C ARG A 107 3.65 21.06 20.78
N ASN A 108 3.05 22.24 20.66
CA ASN A 108 2.88 22.93 19.38
C ASN A 108 4.25 23.42 18.90
N GLN A 109 5.11 22.51 18.44
CA GLN A 109 6.37 22.89 17.82
C GLN A 109 6.11 23.21 16.36
N THR A 110 6.26 24.47 15.99
CA THR A 110 6.15 24.96 14.61
C THR A 110 7.45 24.79 13.82
N ALA A 111 8.58 24.58 14.50
CA ALA A 111 9.87 24.37 13.85
C ALA A 111 9.92 23.01 13.15
N ARG A 112 10.02 23.04 11.84
CA ARG A 112 10.10 21.84 10.98
C ARG A 112 11.55 21.47 10.72
N THR A 113 11.86 20.17 10.78
CA THR A 113 13.19 19.61 10.51
C THR A 113 13.09 18.56 9.41
N SER A 114 14.04 18.57 8.48
CA SER A 114 14.17 17.51 7.48
C SER A 114 15.03 16.37 8.05
N ARG A 115 14.54 15.14 7.92
CA ARG A 115 15.17 13.92 8.40
C ARG A 115 15.11 12.86 7.31
N GLU A 116 16.18 12.08 7.18
CA GLU A 116 16.20 11.03 6.16
C GLU A 116 16.94 9.78 6.62
N GLY A 117 16.62 8.66 6.00
CA GLY A 117 17.21 7.35 6.28
C GLY A 117 16.33 6.19 5.85
N ILE A 118 16.79 4.99 6.16
CA ILE A 118 16.02 3.77 5.93
C ILE A 118 14.78 3.79 6.82
N GLY A 119 13.63 3.47 6.25
CA GLY A 119 12.37 3.25 6.97
C GLY A 119 12.21 1.81 7.46
N ASP A 120 11.03 1.49 7.97
CA ASP A 120 10.73 0.15 8.48
C ASP A 120 10.53 -0.83 7.31
N ALA A 121 11.27 -1.94 7.33
CA ALA A 121 11.12 -3.03 6.37
C ALA A 121 9.80 -3.77 6.59
N THR A 122 9.21 -4.29 5.52
CA THR A 122 7.98 -5.08 5.57
C THR A 122 8.15 -6.44 4.93
N LEU A 123 7.56 -7.45 5.57
CA LEU A 123 7.40 -8.80 5.03
C LEU A 123 5.91 -9.10 4.92
N GLN A 124 5.50 -9.77 3.85
CA GLN A 124 4.09 -10.06 3.60
C GLN A 124 3.93 -11.45 3.01
N ALA A 125 2.79 -12.06 3.33
CA ALA A 125 2.35 -13.32 2.75
C ALA A 125 0.86 -13.23 2.45
N ALA A 126 0.42 -13.86 1.36
CA ALA A 126 -1.00 -13.97 1.03
C ALA A 126 -1.30 -15.31 0.35
N TYR A 127 -2.54 -15.74 0.51
CA TYR A 127 -3.10 -16.93 -0.12
C TYR A 127 -4.30 -16.54 -0.96
N ASP A 128 -4.24 -16.88 -2.25
CA ASP A 128 -5.25 -16.52 -3.25
C ASP A 128 -6.11 -17.72 -3.60
N ILE A 129 -7.42 -17.53 -3.55
CA ILE A 129 -8.44 -18.52 -3.96
C ILE A 129 -9.48 -17.85 -4.86
N THR A 130 -10.07 -18.64 -5.73
CA THR A 130 -11.23 -18.19 -6.52
C THR A 130 -12.37 -19.17 -6.30
N VAL A 131 -13.50 -18.68 -5.83
CA VAL A 131 -14.70 -19.48 -5.57
C VAL A 131 -15.87 -18.82 -6.30
N ALA A 132 -16.56 -19.58 -7.15
CA ALA A 132 -17.71 -19.11 -7.93
C ALA A 132 -17.46 -17.80 -8.71
N GLY A 133 -16.24 -17.64 -9.25
CA GLY A 133 -15.84 -16.45 -9.99
C GLY A 133 -15.52 -15.22 -9.12
N VAL A 134 -15.54 -15.37 -7.79
CA VAL A 134 -15.07 -14.35 -6.85
C VAL A 134 -13.63 -14.68 -6.47
N ALA A 135 -12.71 -13.82 -6.85
CA ALA A 135 -11.33 -13.90 -6.43
C ALA A 135 -11.22 -13.37 -4.98
N THR A 136 -10.59 -14.13 -4.13
CA THR A 136 -10.41 -13.84 -2.70
C THR A 136 -8.95 -13.99 -2.35
N SER A 137 -8.40 -13.03 -1.61
CA SER A 137 -7.05 -13.06 -1.06
C SER A 137 -7.11 -12.90 0.45
N LEU A 138 -6.44 -13.79 1.17
CA LEU A 138 -6.23 -13.68 2.61
C LEU A 138 -4.74 -13.49 2.85
N GLY A 139 -4.37 -12.48 3.59
CA GLY A 139 -2.98 -12.13 3.78
C GLY A 139 -2.65 -11.63 5.18
N GLY A 140 -1.36 -11.51 5.41
CA GLY A 140 -0.82 -10.89 6.60
C GLY A 140 0.55 -10.29 6.32
N GLY A 141 1.00 -9.44 7.22
CA GLY A 141 2.29 -8.79 7.12
C GLY A 141 2.89 -8.47 8.47
N VAL A 142 4.19 -8.26 8.43
CA VAL A 142 4.98 -7.83 9.58
C VAL A 142 5.81 -6.63 9.16
N LYS A 143 5.72 -5.55 9.93
CA LYS A 143 6.64 -4.41 9.85
C LYS A 143 7.77 -4.63 10.85
N LEU A 144 9.00 -4.62 10.38
CA LEU A 144 10.20 -4.76 11.19
C LEU A 144 10.77 -3.37 11.52
N PRO A 145 11.19 -3.11 12.76
CA PRO A 145 11.65 -1.79 13.20
C PRO A 145 13.10 -1.52 12.75
N THR A 146 13.32 -1.41 11.44
CA THR A 146 14.63 -1.13 10.85
C THR A 146 14.94 0.36 10.75
N ALA A 147 13.93 1.21 10.88
CA ALA A 147 14.08 2.65 10.84
C ALA A 147 14.69 3.22 12.13
N SER A 148 15.42 4.33 11.99
CA SER A 148 15.97 5.03 13.15
C SER A 148 14.87 5.72 13.97
N ARG A 149 14.69 5.27 15.21
CA ARG A 149 13.80 5.89 16.19
C ARG A 149 14.29 7.28 16.59
N GLU A 150 15.60 7.46 16.74
CA GLU A 150 16.21 8.74 17.11
C GLU A 150 15.95 9.83 16.09
N LYS A 151 15.92 9.44 14.80
CA LYS A 151 15.56 10.35 13.70
C LYS A 151 14.04 10.50 13.54
N GLY A 152 13.20 9.80 14.31
CA GLY A 152 11.74 9.81 14.16
C GLY A 152 11.26 9.24 12.81
N LEU A 153 12.01 8.32 12.20
CA LEU A 153 11.66 7.66 10.95
C LEU A 153 10.93 6.32 11.14
N GLY A 154 10.75 5.91 12.38
CA GLY A 154 10.02 4.71 12.77
C GLY A 154 9.72 4.69 14.25
N THR A 155 8.80 3.82 14.67
CA THR A 155 8.38 3.66 16.07
C THR A 155 9.34 2.83 16.89
N GLY A 156 10.26 2.09 16.26
CA GLY A 156 11.11 1.08 16.90
C GLY A 156 10.32 -0.13 17.41
N LYS A 157 9.11 -0.33 16.94
CA LYS A 157 8.22 -1.44 17.34
C LYS A 157 7.77 -2.24 16.12
N VAL A 158 7.54 -3.53 16.34
CA VAL A 158 6.96 -4.43 15.34
C VAL A 158 5.45 -4.20 15.27
N ASP A 159 4.91 -4.14 14.06
CA ASP A 159 3.47 -4.17 13.81
C ASP A 159 3.13 -5.46 13.05
N TYR A 160 1.95 -6.02 13.33
CA TYR A 160 1.40 -7.17 12.61
C TYR A 160 0.10 -6.78 11.94
N ALA A 161 -0.11 -7.27 10.74
CA ALA A 161 -1.32 -6.98 9.99
C ALA A 161 -1.96 -8.25 9.44
N LEU A 162 -3.28 -8.27 9.43
CA LEU A 162 -4.11 -9.26 8.74
C LEU A 162 -5.01 -8.53 7.77
N ASN A 163 -5.26 -9.13 6.61
CA ASN A 163 -6.13 -8.55 5.61
C ASN A 163 -6.90 -9.63 4.82
N ALA A 164 -8.04 -9.22 4.32
CA ALA A 164 -8.84 -9.99 3.39
C ALA A 164 -9.33 -9.07 2.27
N GLN A 165 -9.32 -9.57 1.05
CA GLN A 165 -9.79 -8.85 -0.12
C GLN A 165 -10.63 -9.77 -0.99
N VAL A 166 -11.67 -9.22 -1.60
CA VAL A 166 -12.53 -9.90 -2.55
C VAL A 166 -12.76 -9.03 -3.77
N GLY A 167 -13.00 -9.65 -4.93
CA GLY A 167 -13.40 -8.96 -6.15
C GLY A 167 -13.91 -9.92 -7.21
N ARG A 168 -14.65 -9.38 -8.16
CA ARG A 168 -15.20 -10.17 -9.26
C ARG A 168 -15.10 -9.37 -10.55
N THR A 169 -14.51 -9.99 -11.56
CA THR A 169 -14.46 -9.40 -12.90
C THR A 169 -15.74 -9.75 -13.66
N PHE A 170 -16.40 -8.72 -14.16
CA PHE A 170 -17.57 -8.81 -15.03
C PHE A 170 -17.19 -8.65 -16.50
N ASN A 171 -18.15 -8.95 -17.38
CA ASN A 171 -18.00 -8.67 -18.80
C ASN A 171 -17.70 -7.18 -19.03
N GLY A 172 -16.80 -6.87 -19.96
CA GLY A 172 -16.33 -5.51 -20.20
C GLY A 172 -15.11 -5.11 -19.36
N GLY A 173 -14.54 -6.05 -18.57
CA GLY A 173 -13.30 -5.80 -17.82
C GLY A 173 -13.47 -4.92 -16.58
N ILE A 174 -14.69 -4.84 -16.06
CA ILE A 174 -15.00 -4.09 -14.83
C ILE A 174 -14.86 -5.04 -13.64
N THR A 175 -14.06 -4.67 -12.65
CA THR A 175 -13.77 -5.47 -11.47
C THR A 175 -14.01 -4.65 -10.20
N PRO A 176 -15.23 -4.64 -9.64
CA PRO A 176 -15.43 -4.15 -8.28
C PRO A 176 -14.66 -5.02 -7.29
N PHE A 177 -14.15 -4.37 -6.25
CA PHE A 177 -13.42 -5.02 -5.18
C PHE A 177 -13.68 -4.36 -3.82
N ALA A 178 -13.49 -5.13 -2.77
CA ALA A 178 -13.48 -4.65 -1.40
C ALA A 178 -12.38 -5.35 -0.61
N ALA A 179 -11.82 -4.64 0.36
CA ALA A 179 -10.80 -5.16 1.26
C ALA A 179 -11.05 -4.68 2.68
N VAL A 180 -10.65 -5.49 3.65
CA VAL A 180 -10.61 -5.14 5.06
C VAL A 180 -9.26 -5.51 5.63
N GLY A 181 -8.79 -4.75 6.63
CA GLY A 181 -7.52 -4.99 7.29
C GLY A 181 -7.61 -4.69 8.77
N TYR A 182 -6.82 -5.41 9.56
CA TYR A 182 -6.64 -5.17 10.98
C TYR A 182 -5.16 -5.16 11.30
N THR A 183 -4.68 -4.09 11.95
CA THR A 183 -3.28 -3.95 12.34
C THR A 183 -3.16 -3.93 13.86
N ILE A 184 -2.33 -4.84 14.38
CA ILE A 184 -1.88 -4.85 15.76
C ILE A 184 -0.64 -3.96 15.82
N THR A 185 -0.82 -2.76 16.34
CA THR A 185 0.21 -1.73 16.39
C THR A 185 1.11 -1.94 17.60
N GLY A 186 2.42 -1.99 17.37
CA GLY A 186 3.41 -1.97 18.44
C GLY A 186 3.32 -0.66 19.22
N LYS A 187 3.42 -0.74 20.53
CA LYS A 187 3.23 0.40 21.44
C LYS A 187 4.56 1.11 21.71
N PRO A 188 4.87 2.22 21.02
CA PRO A 188 6.05 3.03 21.32
C PRO A 188 5.82 3.84 22.60
N GLU A 189 6.88 4.04 23.38
CA GLU A 189 6.84 4.90 24.55
C GLU A 189 6.56 6.36 24.17
N GLY A 190 5.71 7.02 24.95
CA GLY A 190 5.35 8.43 24.74
C GLY A 190 4.22 8.66 23.74
N PHE A 191 3.63 7.60 23.16
CA PHE A 191 2.50 7.72 22.23
C PHE A 191 1.32 6.87 22.67
N ALA A 192 0.13 7.47 22.72
CA ALA A 192 -1.12 6.75 22.94
C ALA A 192 -1.60 6.16 21.62
N VAL A 193 -1.25 4.90 21.36
CA VAL A 193 -1.61 4.19 20.14
C VAL A 193 -2.62 3.07 20.39
N ARG A 194 -3.42 2.78 19.37
CA ARG A 194 -4.39 1.68 19.32
C ARG A 194 -4.15 0.81 18.09
N ASN A 195 -4.68 -0.39 18.12
CA ASN A 195 -4.82 -1.21 16.92
C ASN A 195 -5.78 -0.53 15.96
N THR A 196 -5.61 -0.76 14.65
CA THR A 196 -6.39 -0.08 13.62
C THR A 196 -7.17 -1.06 12.77
N LEU A 197 -8.40 -0.66 12.43
CA LEU A 197 -9.23 -1.29 11.41
C LEU A 197 -9.17 -0.43 10.15
N SER A 198 -9.13 -1.09 8.99
CA SER A 198 -9.17 -0.42 7.70
C SER A 198 -10.14 -1.10 6.74
N GLY A 199 -10.64 -0.35 5.80
CA GLY A 199 -11.49 -0.84 4.74
C GLY A 199 -11.26 -0.05 3.45
N THR A 200 -11.33 -0.75 2.32
CA THR A 200 -11.27 -0.14 0.99
C THR A 200 -12.33 -0.76 0.11
N ALA A 201 -13.01 0.05 -0.67
CA ALA A 201 -13.90 -0.41 -1.73
C ALA A 201 -13.65 0.39 -3.00
N GLY A 202 -13.74 -0.26 -4.14
CA GLY A 202 -13.46 0.40 -5.41
C GLY A 202 -13.81 -0.43 -6.61
N THR A 203 -13.47 0.12 -7.77
CA THR A 203 -13.63 -0.55 -9.05
C THR A 203 -12.36 -0.37 -9.87
N ARG A 204 -11.95 -1.44 -10.53
CA ARG A 204 -10.93 -1.43 -11.57
C ARG A 204 -11.59 -1.66 -12.92
N VAL A 205 -11.12 -0.92 -13.93
CA VAL A 205 -11.59 -1.05 -15.31
C VAL A 205 -10.38 -1.35 -16.20
N ALA A 206 -10.47 -2.40 -16.99
CA ALA A 206 -9.53 -2.66 -18.08
C ALA A 206 -9.78 -1.63 -19.19
N LEU A 207 -8.83 -0.75 -19.44
CA LEU A 207 -8.94 0.29 -20.48
C LEU A 207 -8.53 -0.27 -21.85
N LEU A 208 -7.45 -1.04 -21.86
CA LEU A 208 -6.84 -1.67 -23.03
C LEU A 208 -6.28 -3.03 -22.61
N GLN A 209 -5.81 -3.85 -23.54
CA GLN A 209 -5.20 -5.15 -23.24
C GLN A 209 -4.04 -5.08 -22.24
N LYS A 210 -3.40 -3.91 -22.11
CA LYS A 210 -2.19 -3.71 -21.28
C LYS A 210 -2.34 -2.56 -20.28
N ALA A 211 -3.53 -2.00 -20.13
CA ALA A 211 -3.76 -0.88 -19.23
C ALA A 211 -5.03 -1.07 -18.42
N SER A 212 -4.99 -0.66 -17.15
CA SER A 212 -6.16 -0.60 -16.29
C SER A 212 -6.14 0.67 -15.44
N ALA A 213 -7.32 1.20 -15.17
CA ALA A 213 -7.52 2.28 -14.21
C ALA A 213 -8.33 1.77 -13.03
N SER A 214 -8.14 2.38 -11.86
CA SER A 214 -8.93 2.09 -10.67
C SER A 214 -9.35 3.37 -9.96
N LEU A 215 -10.53 3.32 -9.36
CA LEU A 215 -11.05 4.32 -8.43
C LEU A 215 -11.41 3.60 -7.13
N SER A 216 -11.00 4.14 -5.99
CA SER A 216 -11.26 3.54 -4.69
C SER A 216 -11.54 4.60 -3.63
N TYR A 217 -12.36 4.22 -2.66
CA TYR A 217 -12.50 4.91 -1.39
C TYR A 217 -11.87 4.06 -0.29
N SER A 218 -11.12 4.69 0.60
CA SER A 218 -10.44 4.03 1.71
C SER A 218 -10.78 4.72 3.02
N TYR A 219 -10.99 3.90 4.04
CA TYR A 219 -11.14 4.29 5.44
C TYR A 219 -10.10 3.57 6.28
N GLU A 220 -9.51 4.28 7.25
CA GLU A 220 -8.59 3.72 8.22
C GLU A 220 -8.71 4.42 9.57
N GLN A 221 -8.80 3.65 10.63
CA GLN A 221 -8.70 4.17 11.98
C GLN A 221 -7.28 4.71 12.21
N SER A 222 -7.17 5.90 12.78
CA SER A 222 -5.89 6.44 13.19
C SER A 222 -5.26 5.60 14.31
N ALA A 223 -4.00 5.23 14.15
CA ALA A 223 -3.24 4.57 15.22
C ALA A 223 -3.00 5.52 16.40
N ALA A 224 -2.82 6.81 16.16
CA ALA A 224 -2.74 7.82 17.21
C ALA A 224 -4.14 8.19 17.70
N GLN A 225 -4.44 7.98 18.98
CA GLN A 225 -5.76 8.24 19.54
C GLN A 225 -6.18 9.72 19.50
N SER A 226 -5.20 10.62 19.40
CA SER A 226 -5.40 12.07 19.30
C SER A 226 -5.74 12.57 17.90
N LEU A 227 -5.57 11.74 16.88
CA LEU A 227 -5.81 12.10 15.48
C LEU A 227 -7.13 11.53 14.98
N ALA A 228 -7.75 12.25 14.03
CA ALA A 228 -8.95 11.77 13.35
C ALA A 228 -8.62 10.55 12.46
N ASP A 229 -9.65 9.74 12.22
CA ASP A 229 -9.56 8.63 11.27
C ASP A 229 -9.34 9.15 9.84
N ARG A 230 -8.66 8.37 9.05
CA ARG A 230 -8.31 8.69 7.67
C ARG A 230 -9.39 8.23 6.71
N GLN A 231 -9.77 9.12 5.80
CA GLN A 231 -10.62 8.81 4.65
C GLN A 231 -10.00 9.42 3.40
N SER A 232 -10.00 8.68 2.31
CA SER A 232 -9.39 9.15 1.07
C SER A 232 -10.03 8.56 -0.18
N LEU A 233 -9.93 9.31 -1.29
CA LEU A 233 -10.20 8.83 -2.64
C LEU A 233 -8.88 8.56 -3.35
N GLY A 234 -8.78 7.36 -3.93
CA GLY A 234 -7.62 6.91 -4.67
C GLY A 234 -7.91 6.71 -6.16
N LEU A 235 -6.99 7.14 -6.99
CA LEU A 235 -6.93 6.85 -8.41
C LEU A 235 -5.66 6.06 -8.71
N GLY A 236 -5.78 5.03 -9.54
CA GLY A 236 -4.64 4.24 -10.01
C GLY A 236 -4.67 4.07 -11.51
N LEU A 237 -3.50 4.09 -12.13
CA LEU A 237 -3.29 3.68 -13.52
C LEU A 237 -2.16 2.67 -13.56
N ARG A 238 -2.36 1.56 -14.25
CA ARG A 238 -1.33 0.55 -14.47
C ARG A 238 -1.20 0.25 -15.94
N VAL A 239 0.04 0.15 -16.41
CA VAL A 239 0.37 -0.13 -17.80
C VAL A 239 1.46 -1.19 -17.86
N ALA A 240 1.22 -2.27 -18.60
CA ALA A 240 2.25 -3.25 -18.93
C ALA A 240 3.08 -2.75 -20.11
N LEU A 241 4.37 -2.53 -19.86
CA LEU A 241 5.35 -2.07 -20.86
C LEU A 241 6.09 -3.27 -21.48
N GLY A 242 5.34 -4.12 -22.20
CA GLY A 242 5.85 -5.37 -22.77
C GLY A 242 5.46 -6.59 -21.91
N ARG A 243 6.33 -7.62 -21.90
CA ARG A 243 6.04 -8.91 -21.22
C ARG A 243 6.51 -8.96 -19.77
N LYS A 244 7.50 -8.15 -19.42
CA LYS A 244 8.19 -8.24 -18.12
C LYS A 244 8.19 -6.93 -17.33
N LEU A 245 7.87 -5.80 -17.95
CA LEU A 245 7.89 -4.49 -17.29
C LEU A 245 6.48 -3.97 -17.06
N GLN A 246 6.28 -3.34 -15.91
CA GLN A 246 5.03 -2.68 -15.54
C GLN A 246 5.31 -1.31 -14.96
N LEU A 247 4.46 -0.35 -15.31
CA LEU A 247 4.43 0.99 -14.75
C LEU A 247 3.10 1.17 -14.01
N GLY A 248 3.18 1.63 -12.77
CA GLY A 248 2.04 2.04 -11.95
C GLY A 248 2.13 3.52 -11.62
N LEU A 249 1.01 4.22 -11.72
CA LEU A 249 0.82 5.58 -11.24
C LEU A 249 -0.32 5.56 -10.22
N GLN A 250 -0.18 6.31 -9.15
CA GLN A 250 -1.22 6.43 -8.14
C GLN A 250 -1.35 7.87 -7.65
N GLY A 251 -2.57 8.27 -7.39
CA GLY A 251 -2.93 9.53 -6.75
C GLY A 251 -3.94 9.28 -5.65
N GLU A 252 -3.87 10.03 -4.56
CA GLU A 252 -4.81 9.97 -3.45
C GLU A 252 -5.10 11.39 -2.96
N ALA A 253 -6.37 11.68 -2.72
CA ALA A 253 -6.84 12.91 -2.11
C ALA A 253 -7.51 12.60 -0.78
N GLY A 254 -7.12 13.30 0.28
CA GLY A 254 -7.73 13.18 1.60
C GLY A 254 -9.14 13.76 1.63
N LEU A 255 -10.04 13.06 2.32
CA LEU A 255 -11.42 13.49 2.57
C LEU A 255 -11.68 13.81 4.04
N SER A 256 -10.74 13.50 4.93
CA SER A 256 -10.84 13.76 6.36
C SER A 256 -9.57 14.43 6.87
N ARG A 257 -9.67 15.05 8.05
CA ARG A 257 -8.52 15.70 8.69
C ARG A 257 -7.39 14.76 9.05
N GLY A 258 -7.65 13.46 9.23
CA GLY A 258 -6.64 12.45 9.53
C GLY A 258 -5.91 11.93 8.27
N ALA A 259 -6.39 12.26 7.07
CA ALA A 259 -5.77 11.88 5.82
C ALA A 259 -4.67 12.88 5.39
N PRO A 260 -3.69 12.48 4.57
CA PRO A 260 -2.86 13.44 3.85
C PRO A 260 -3.74 14.26 2.89
N ASP A 261 -3.42 15.53 2.68
CA ASP A 261 -4.13 16.35 1.70
C ASP A 261 -4.03 15.75 0.30
N MET A 262 -2.81 15.27 -0.02
CA MET A 262 -2.54 14.55 -1.27
C MET A 262 -1.40 13.54 -1.11
N LYS A 263 -1.49 12.48 -1.90
CA LYS A 263 -0.41 11.54 -2.15
C LYS A 263 -0.32 11.25 -3.63
N VAL A 264 0.88 11.18 -4.18
CA VAL A 264 1.15 10.75 -5.55
C VAL A 264 2.32 9.77 -5.56
N GLY A 265 2.27 8.80 -6.45
CA GLY A 265 3.32 7.79 -6.53
C GLY A 265 3.50 7.24 -7.93
N VAL A 266 4.73 6.82 -8.19
CA VAL A 266 5.14 6.13 -9.41
C VAL A 266 5.88 4.86 -9.03
N ARG A 267 5.62 3.78 -9.74
CA ARG A 267 6.25 2.50 -9.51
C ARG A 267 6.59 1.82 -10.83
N ILE A 268 7.74 1.17 -10.86
CA ILE A 268 8.15 0.27 -11.94
C ILE A 268 8.44 -1.11 -11.35
N GLY A 269 7.98 -2.15 -12.04
CA GLY A 269 8.23 -3.55 -11.70
C GLY A 269 8.81 -4.30 -12.89
N ALA A 270 9.73 -5.21 -12.61
CA ALA A 270 10.31 -6.13 -13.59
C ALA A 270 10.04 -7.58 -13.15
N GLY A 271 9.29 -8.33 -13.97
CA GLY A 271 8.93 -9.74 -13.76
C GLY A 271 9.92 -10.70 -14.42
N PHE A 272 10.08 -11.89 -13.83
CA PHE A 272 10.97 -12.97 -14.30
C PHE A 272 10.20 -14.29 -14.38
#